data_4157db64bf03ba5746643c9cf65e6981
#
_entry.id   4157db64bf03ba5746643c9cf65e6981
#
_cell.length_a   1.000
_cell.length_b   1.000
_cell.length_c   1.000
_cell.angle_alpha   90.00
_cell.angle_beta   90.00
_cell.angle_gamma   90.00
#
_symmetry.space_group_name_H-M   'P 1'
#
loop_
_entity.id
_entity.type
_entity.pdbx_description
1 polymer ?
#
loop_
_entity_poly.entity_id
_entity_poly.type
_entity_poly.pdbx_seq_one_letter_code
_entity_poly.pdbx_strand_id
1 'polypeptide(L)'
;MKKILTQLFLALAFFTSNAQEIDFVEYDLENGLHVILHQDNSAPVISTSVMYLVGSKEEDKGKTGFAHFFEHVLFTGSKNIKEGEWDKIVNANGGFYNANTGHDRTYYFNNFPSNKLELTLWIESERMLHPIITEKAIKTQQEVVKEEKRLRENQPYGNIFQVVSENLFKVHPYNNFIIGSMEDLSSASIDYYLEFNK
;
A
#
# COMPACT_ATOMS: atom_id res chain seq x y z
N MET A 1 -3.63 15.41 -52.30
CA MET A 1 -2.35 15.00 -51.66
C MET A 1 -2.37 15.10 -50.14
N LYS A 2 -2.65 16.24 -49.49
CA LYS A 2 -2.64 16.33 -47.99
C LYS A 2 -3.59 15.33 -47.31
N LYS A 3 -4.82 15.11 -47.76
CA LYS A 3 -5.76 14.13 -47.17
C LYS A 3 -5.29 12.68 -47.28
N ILE A 4 -4.62 12.31 -48.38
CA ILE A 4 -4.06 10.95 -48.55
C ILE A 4 -2.90 10.72 -47.64
N LEU A 5 -2.02 11.71 -47.45
CA LEU A 5 -0.89 11.64 -46.49
C LEU A 5 -1.40 11.50 -45.06
N THR A 6 -2.45 12.21 -44.66
CA THR A 6 -3.02 12.11 -43.30
C THR A 6 -3.67 10.73 -43.07
N GLN A 7 -4.34 10.17 -44.06
CA GLN A 7 -4.92 8.83 -43.99
C GLN A 7 -3.83 7.74 -43.94
N LEU A 8 -2.72 7.90 -44.67
CA LEU A 8 -1.58 7.01 -44.62
C LEU A 8 -0.88 7.06 -43.28
N PHE A 9 -0.74 8.24 -42.67
CA PHE A 9 -0.15 8.42 -41.35
C PHE A 9 -1.02 7.85 -40.25
N LEU A 10 -2.34 7.99 -40.32
CA LEU A 10 -3.29 7.34 -39.42
C LEU A 10 -3.23 5.80 -39.53
N ALA A 11 -3.16 5.26 -40.75
CA ALA A 11 -3.07 3.82 -40.98
C ALA A 11 -1.75 3.24 -40.45
N LEU A 12 -0.61 3.94 -40.58
CA LEU A 12 0.68 3.49 -40.00
C LEU A 12 0.69 3.51 -38.47
N ALA A 13 -0.06 4.42 -37.84
CA ALA A 13 -0.14 4.50 -36.38
C ALA A 13 -0.83 3.27 -35.74
N PHE A 14 -1.67 2.57 -36.48
CA PHE A 14 -2.33 1.34 -36.00
C PHE A 14 -1.44 0.09 -36.06
N PHE A 15 -0.31 0.12 -36.76
CA PHE A 15 0.57 -1.05 -36.90
C PHE A 15 1.73 -1.14 -35.91
N THR A 16 1.88 -0.17 -35.00
CA THR A 16 3.03 -0.10 -34.11
C THR A 16 2.71 -0.33 -32.64
N SER A 17 1.47 -0.62 -32.26
CA SER A 17 1.13 -0.98 -30.88
C SER A 17 1.29 -2.49 -30.67
N ASN A 18 2.53 -2.95 -30.47
CA ASN A 18 2.75 -4.25 -29.85
C ASN A 18 2.47 -4.07 -28.35
N ALA A 19 1.32 -4.53 -27.87
CA ALA A 19 1.13 -4.71 -26.45
C ALA A 19 2.12 -5.77 -25.99
N GLN A 20 2.95 -5.43 -25.01
CA GLN A 20 3.83 -6.42 -24.37
C GLN A 20 2.94 -7.35 -23.54
N GLU A 21 2.90 -8.62 -23.91
CA GLU A 21 2.27 -9.65 -23.10
C GLU A 21 3.20 -9.96 -21.92
N ILE A 22 2.67 -9.95 -20.71
CA ILE A 22 3.41 -10.28 -19.50
C ILE A 22 3.02 -11.71 -19.13
N ASP A 23 3.97 -12.65 -19.28
CA ASP A 23 3.78 -14.03 -18.85
C ASP A 23 3.82 -14.10 -17.31
N PHE A 24 2.78 -14.67 -16.71
CA PHE A 24 2.72 -14.90 -15.27
C PHE A 24 2.04 -16.23 -14.97
N VAL A 25 2.28 -16.71 -13.75
CA VAL A 25 1.59 -17.88 -13.19
C VAL A 25 0.81 -17.40 -11.97
N GLU A 26 -0.44 -17.83 -11.84
CA GLU A 26 -1.28 -17.53 -10.68
C GLU A 26 -1.92 -18.79 -10.11
N TYR A 27 -2.07 -18.84 -8.80
CA TYR A 27 -2.72 -19.93 -8.09
C TYR A 27 -3.11 -19.53 -6.67
N ASP A 28 -4.02 -20.28 -6.06
CA ASP A 28 -4.42 -20.11 -4.67
C ASP A 28 -3.73 -21.15 -3.79
N LEU A 29 -3.25 -20.74 -2.62
CA LEU A 29 -2.80 -21.64 -1.58
C LEU A 29 -4.00 -22.21 -0.80
N GLU A 30 -3.80 -23.32 -0.08
CA GLU A 30 -4.85 -23.98 0.72
C GLU A 30 -5.47 -23.04 1.77
N ASN A 31 -4.73 -22.04 2.24
CA ASN A 31 -5.21 -21.05 3.19
C ASN A 31 -5.95 -19.85 2.53
N GLY A 32 -6.16 -19.89 1.21
CA GLY A 32 -6.86 -18.86 0.45
C GLY A 32 -5.98 -17.69 -0.02
N LEU A 33 -4.67 -17.72 0.23
CA LEU A 33 -3.76 -16.70 -0.29
C LEU A 33 -3.62 -16.85 -1.81
N HIS A 34 -4.02 -15.82 -2.55
CA HIS A 34 -3.81 -15.74 -3.99
C HIS A 34 -2.37 -15.33 -4.30
N VAL A 35 -1.68 -16.09 -5.16
CA VAL A 35 -0.27 -15.88 -5.51
C VAL A 35 -0.14 -15.64 -7.00
N ILE A 36 0.59 -14.58 -7.36
CA ILE A 36 0.94 -14.24 -8.75
C ILE A 36 2.46 -14.20 -8.84
N LEU A 37 3.02 -14.94 -9.80
CA LEU A 37 4.46 -15.02 -10.05
C LEU A 37 4.75 -14.60 -11.48
N HIS A 38 5.63 -13.61 -11.63
CA HIS A 38 6.18 -13.21 -12.92
C HIS A 38 7.70 -13.30 -12.87
N GLN A 39 8.29 -13.99 -13.84
CA GLN A 39 9.73 -14.12 -13.97
C GLN A 39 10.27 -13.17 -15.03
N ASP A 40 11.13 -12.23 -14.61
CA ASP A 40 11.88 -11.35 -15.49
C ASP A 40 13.37 -11.40 -15.09
N ASN A 41 14.22 -11.86 -16.00
CA ASN A 41 15.65 -11.98 -15.78
C ASN A 41 16.46 -10.78 -16.33
N SER A 42 15.80 -9.71 -16.72
CA SER A 42 16.45 -8.53 -17.29
C SER A 42 17.32 -7.76 -16.29
N ALA A 43 17.01 -7.89 -14.98
CA ALA A 43 17.77 -7.27 -13.90
C ALA A 43 17.92 -8.22 -12.71
N PRO A 44 19.04 -8.15 -11.95
CA PRO A 44 19.28 -9.01 -10.79
C PRO A 44 18.55 -8.49 -9.52
N VAL A 45 17.26 -8.22 -9.64
CA VAL A 45 16.40 -7.74 -8.56
C VAL A 45 15.18 -8.64 -8.40
N ILE A 46 14.63 -8.65 -7.19
CA ILE A 46 13.35 -9.27 -6.92
C ILE A 46 12.43 -8.23 -6.26
N SER A 47 11.19 -8.18 -6.72
CA SER A 47 10.11 -7.42 -6.11
C SER A 47 9.11 -8.40 -5.49
N THR A 48 8.78 -8.21 -4.23
CA THR A 48 7.67 -8.91 -3.58
C THR A 48 6.65 -7.89 -3.13
N SER A 49 5.39 -8.26 -3.20
CA SER A 49 4.31 -7.40 -2.73
C SER A 49 3.19 -8.21 -2.09
N VAL A 50 2.56 -7.60 -1.10
CA VAL A 50 1.36 -8.13 -0.45
C VAL A 50 0.26 -7.08 -0.54
N MET A 51 -0.90 -7.48 -1.03
CA MET A 51 -2.07 -6.65 -1.14
C MET A 51 -3.16 -7.16 -0.21
N TYR A 52 -3.53 -6.32 0.75
CA TYR A 52 -4.72 -6.53 1.57
C TYR A 52 -5.90 -5.83 0.88
N LEU A 53 -6.99 -6.55 0.65
CA LEU A 53 -8.21 -6.01 0.05
C LEU A 53 -9.04 -5.25 1.10
N VAL A 54 -8.37 -4.41 1.87
CA VAL A 54 -8.92 -3.54 2.90
C VAL A 54 -8.34 -2.14 2.72
N GLY A 55 -9.21 -1.14 2.64
CA GLY A 55 -8.85 0.26 2.49
C GLY A 55 -9.83 1.18 3.20
N SER A 56 -9.82 2.47 2.89
CA SER A 56 -10.65 3.45 3.60
C SER A 56 -12.17 3.26 3.38
N LYS A 57 -12.60 2.48 2.40
CA LYS A 57 -14.04 2.21 2.18
C LYS A 57 -14.63 1.24 3.21
N GLU A 58 -13.81 0.39 3.81
CA GLU A 58 -14.21 -0.57 4.85
C GLU A 58 -14.27 0.08 6.25
N GLU A 59 -13.87 1.35 6.38
CA GLU A 59 -13.87 2.06 7.65
C GLU A 59 -15.26 2.47 8.09
N ASP A 60 -15.55 2.27 9.36
CA ASP A 60 -16.79 2.72 9.99
C ASP A 60 -16.84 4.24 10.09
N LYS A 61 -18.04 4.78 10.07
CA LYS A 61 -18.26 6.21 10.30
C LYS A 61 -17.77 6.62 11.71
N GLY A 62 -16.93 7.65 11.76
CA GLY A 62 -16.28 8.11 12.98
C GLY A 62 -15.04 7.32 13.37
N LYS A 63 -14.53 6.52 12.44
CA LYS A 63 -13.30 5.73 12.57
C LYS A 63 -12.50 5.78 11.27
N THR A 64 -12.30 6.99 10.74
CA THR A 64 -11.61 7.20 9.48
C THR A 64 -10.09 7.25 9.64
N GLY A 65 -9.35 6.80 8.62
CA GLY A 65 -7.89 6.77 8.61
C GLY A 65 -7.27 5.51 9.22
N PHE A 66 -8.07 4.51 9.56
CA PHE A 66 -7.58 3.30 10.22
C PHE A 66 -6.85 2.36 9.28
N ALA A 67 -7.30 2.21 8.04
CA ALA A 67 -6.58 1.41 7.05
C ALA A 67 -5.16 1.97 6.81
N HIS A 68 -5.03 3.28 6.67
CA HIS A 68 -3.73 3.95 6.54
C HIS A 68 -2.91 3.87 7.85
N PHE A 69 -3.55 4.02 8.98
CA PHE A 69 -2.87 3.84 10.27
C PHE A 69 -2.33 2.42 10.44
N PHE A 70 -3.08 1.41 10.00
CA PHE A 70 -2.64 0.01 9.99
C PHE A 70 -1.43 -0.20 9.10
N GLU A 71 -1.36 0.49 7.95
CA GLU A 71 -0.18 0.51 7.11
C GLU A 71 1.07 0.86 7.93
N HIS A 72 1.01 1.93 8.73
CA HIS A 72 2.12 2.35 9.59
C HIS A 72 2.43 1.35 10.70
N VAL A 73 1.41 0.86 11.40
CA VAL A 73 1.59 -0.04 12.55
C VAL A 73 2.26 -1.35 12.16
N LEU A 74 1.96 -1.89 10.98
CA LEU A 74 2.54 -3.16 10.51
C LEU A 74 4.03 -3.05 10.13
N PHE A 75 4.65 -1.88 10.22
CA PHE A 75 6.10 -1.69 10.16
C PHE A 75 6.77 -1.62 11.53
N THR A 76 6.02 -1.56 12.63
CA THR A 76 6.60 -1.30 13.95
C THR A 76 7.32 -2.52 14.55
N GLY A 77 6.92 -3.73 14.14
CA GLY A 77 7.59 -4.96 14.54
C GLY A 77 6.72 -6.20 14.46
N SER A 78 7.38 -7.34 14.63
CA SER A 78 6.75 -8.65 14.65
C SER A 78 7.35 -9.51 15.76
N LYS A 79 6.92 -10.76 15.86
CA LYS A 79 7.48 -11.72 16.83
C LYS A 79 9.00 -11.86 16.72
N ASN A 80 9.54 -11.81 15.51
CA ASN A 80 10.96 -12.04 15.25
C ASN A 80 11.71 -10.78 14.77
N ILE A 81 10.99 -9.66 14.51
CA ILE A 81 11.56 -8.37 14.12
C ILE A 81 11.18 -7.34 15.19
N LYS A 82 12.16 -6.87 15.95
CA LYS A 82 11.91 -5.88 17.00
C LYS A 82 11.61 -4.50 16.42
N GLU A 83 10.97 -3.66 17.25
CA GLU A 83 10.73 -2.25 16.92
C GLU A 83 12.02 -1.54 16.45
N GLY A 84 11.99 -0.92 15.27
CA GLY A 84 13.13 -0.21 14.66
C GLY A 84 14.20 -1.12 14.03
N GLU A 85 13.98 -2.43 13.95
CA GLU A 85 14.89 -3.34 13.25
C GLU A 85 14.52 -3.53 11.78
N TRP A 86 13.29 -3.20 11.38
CA TRP A 86 12.82 -3.35 10.00
C TRP A 86 13.75 -2.64 9.00
N ASP A 87 13.96 -1.35 9.18
CA ASP A 87 14.86 -0.54 8.36
C ASP A 87 16.28 -1.08 8.33
N LYS A 88 16.79 -1.54 9.47
CA LYS A 88 18.14 -2.10 9.57
C LYS A 88 18.30 -3.36 8.74
N ILE A 89 17.31 -4.25 8.80
CA ILE A 89 17.31 -5.51 8.05
C ILE A 89 17.26 -5.20 6.55
N VAL A 90 16.36 -4.35 6.13
CA VAL A 90 16.19 -4.00 4.71
C VAL A 90 17.44 -3.32 4.17
N ASN A 91 17.91 -2.26 4.82
CA ASN A 91 19.08 -1.49 4.38
C ASN A 91 20.37 -2.31 4.38
N ALA A 92 20.60 -3.15 5.41
CA ALA A 92 21.79 -4.01 5.48
C ALA A 92 21.84 -5.07 4.36
N ASN A 93 20.70 -5.37 3.74
CA ASN A 93 20.59 -6.33 2.65
C ASN A 93 20.40 -5.67 1.27
N GLY A 94 20.61 -4.35 1.16
CA GLY A 94 20.50 -3.60 -0.09
C GLY A 94 19.08 -3.50 -0.62
N GLY A 95 18.09 -3.60 0.27
CA GLY A 95 16.69 -3.54 -0.07
C GLY A 95 16.10 -2.13 0.03
N PHE A 96 14.91 -2.01 -0.51
CA PHE A 96 14.03 -0.85 -0.39
C PHE A 96 12.61 -1.38 -0.16
N TYR A 97 11.84 -0.72 0.67
CA TYR A 97 10.45 -1.05 0.90
C TYR A 97 9.58 0.20 0.98
N ASN A 98 8.30 0.03 0.71
CA ASN A 98 7.30 1.07 0.95
C ASN A 98 5.91 0.43 1.04
N ALA A 99 4.91 1.26 1.33
CA ALA A 99 3.51 0.88 1.30
C ALA A 99 2.64 2.04 0.82
N ASN A 100 1.39 1.75 0.52
CA ASN A 100 0.37 2.76 0.29
C ASN A 100 -1.04 2.20 0.56
N THR A 101 -1.89 3.06 1.08
CA THR A 101 -3.31 2.78 1.29
C THR A 101 -4.16 3.56 0.29
N GLY A 102 -5.13 2.87 -0.30
CA GLY A 102 -6.18 3.44 -1.14
C GLY A 102 -7.57 3.24 -0.52
N HIS A 103 -8.61 3.48 -1.33
CA HIS A 103 -9.98 3.22 -0.87
C HIS A 103 -10.29 1.73 -0.76
N ASP A 104 -9.72 0.90 -1.64
CA ASP A 104 -10.06 -0.53 -1.77
C ASP A 104 -8.98 -1.48 -1.23
N ARG A 105 -7.77 -0.98 -0.96
CA ARG A 105 -6.63 -1.81 -0.63
C ARG A 105 -5.58 -1.10 0.21
N THR A 106 -4.80 -1.91 0.94
CA THR A 106 -3.49 -1.55 1.49
C THR A 106 -2.43 -2.44 0.85
N TYR A 107 -1.36 -1.84 0.33
CA TYR A 107 -0.37 -2.50 -0.49
C TYR A 107 1.03 -2.26 0.06
N TYR A 108 1.76 -3.35 0.34
CA TYR A 108 3.13 -3.35 0.81
C TYR A 108 4.02 -3.93 -0.28
N PHE A 109 5.22 -3.40 -0.45
CA PHE A 109 6.18 -3.97 -1.39
C PHE A 109 7.62 -3.80 -0.93
N ASN A 110 8.45 -4.75 -1.35
CA ASN A 110 9.88 -4.74 -1.13
C ASN A 110 10.60 -5.00 -2.45
N ASN A 111 11.74 -4.34 -2.62
CA ASN A 111 12.68 -4.58 -3.70
C ASN A 111 14.03 -4.97 -3.10
N PHE A 112 14.58 -6.09 -3.50
CA PHE A 112 15.85 -6.60 -3.03
C PHE A 112 16.71 -7.10 -4.20
N PRO A 113 18.04 -7.25 -4.01
CA PRO A 113 18.84 -8.09 -4.91
C PRO A 113 18.25 -9.50 -5.01
N SER A 114 18.30 -10.11 -6.21
CA SER A 114 17.61 -11.39 -6.50
C SER A 114 18.02 -12.56 -5.59
N ASN A 115 19.22 -12.53 -5.01
CA ASN A 115 19.71 -13.51 -4.05
C ASN A 115 19.09 -13.37 -2.64
N LYS A 116 18.13 -12.47 -2.44
CA LYS A 116 17.43 -12.22 -1.16
C LYS A 116 15.97 -12.65 -1.18
N LEU A 117 15.60 -13.56 -2.07
CA LEU A 117 14.21 -14.06 -2.17
C LEU A 117 13.68 -14.57 -0.83
N GLU A 118 14.43 -15.43 -0.15
CA GLU A 118 14.01 -15.98 1.14
C GLU A 118 13.79 -14.89 2.20
N LEU A 119 14.70 -13.90 2.25
CA LEU A 119 14.59 -12.78 3.19
C LEU A 119 13.33 -11.97 2.95
N THR A 120 13.04 -11.61 1.70
CA THR A 120 11.87 -10.79 1.39
C THR A 120 10.55 -11.52 1.66
N LEU A 121 10.48 -12.82 1.37
CA LEU A 121 9.33 -13.65 1.72
C LEU A 121 9.18 -13.81 3.24
N TRP A 122 10.29 -13.97 3.97
CA TRP A 122 10.26 -14.05 5.43
C TRP A 122 9.75 -12.74 6.05
N ILE A 123 10.23 -11.58 5.59
CA ILE A 123 9.77 -10.27 6.08
C ILE A 123 8.25 -10.12 5.91
N GLU A 124 7.72 -10.48 4.74
CA GLU A 124 6.28 -10.39 4.50
C GLU A 124 5.49 -11.41 5.32
N SER A 125 6.02 -12.62 5.51
CA SER A 125 5.38 -13.62 6.38
C SER A 125 5.32 -13.14 7.85
N GLU A 126 6.34 -12.45 8.34
CA GLU A 126 6.35 -11.85 9.68
C GLU A 126 5.29 -10.76 9.81
N ARG A 127 5.12 -9.91 8.78
CA ARG A 127 4.07 -8.90 8.73
C ARG A 127 2.68 -9.50 8.76
N MET A 128 2.46 -10.56 7.97
CA MET A 128 1.13 -11.17 7.80
C MET A 128 0.72 -12.03 9.00
N LEU A 129 1.65 -12.81 9.56
CA LEU A 129 1.32 -13.86 10.52
C LEU A 129 1.63 -13.49 11.96
N HIS A 130 2.56 -12.58 12.18
CA HIS A 130 3.15 -12.36 13.50
C HIS A 130 3.29 -10.89 13.91
N PRO A 131 2.43 -9.95 13.46
CA PRO A 131 2.57 -8.56 13.87
C PRO A 131 2.43 -8.41 15.38
N ILE A 132 3.25 -7.57 15.99
CA ILE A 132 3.13 -7.21 17.40
C ILE A 132 2.70 -5.76 17.50
N ILE A 133 1.44 -5.56 17.86
CA ILE A 133 0.83 -4.24 18.02
C ILE A 133 0.83 -3.89 19.51
N THR A 134 1.69 -2.96 19.91
CA THR A 134 1.78 -2.48 21.29
C THR A 134 1.09 -1.13 21.47
N GLU A 135 0.63 -0.83 22.68
CA GLU A 135 0.09 0.49 23.00
C GLU A 135 1.08 1.62 22.72
N LYS A 136 2.39 1.37 22.97
CA LYS A 136 3.46 2.31 22.63
C LYS A 136 3.55 2.56 21.12
N ALA A 137 3.52 1.50 20.30
CA ALA A 137 3.56 1.61 18.85
C ALA A 137 2.36 2.41 18.33
N ILE A 138 1.15 2.14 18.84
CA ILE A 138 -0.06 2.87 18.49
C ILE A 138 0.11 4.36 18.78
N LYS A 139 0.49 4.72 20.02
CA LYS A 139 0.67 6.13 20.41
C LYS A 139 1.73 6.84 19.55
N THR A 140 2.83 6.15 19.25
CA THR A 140 3.88 6.70 18.39
C THR A 140 3.36 6.94 16.98
N GLN A 141 2.71 5.95 16.37
CA GLN A 141 2.20 6.07 15.00
C GLN A 141 1.03 7.06 14.88
N GLN A 142 0.21 7.21 15.94
CA GLN A 142 -0.79 8.28 15.98
C GLN A 142 -0.18 9.66 15.74
N GLU A 143 0.91 9.98 16.43
CA GLU A 143 1.56 11.28 16.25
C GLU A 143 2.25 11.39 14.87
N VAL A 144 2.83 10.30 14.35
CA VAL A 144 3.41 10.28 13.00
C VAL A 144 2.34 10.57 11.94
N VAL A 145 1.21 9.87 11.96
CA VAL A 145 0.13 10.06 10.98
C VAL A 145 -0.52 11.44 11.11
N LYS A 146 -0.70 11.94 12.33
CA LYS A 146 -1.18 13.31 12.56
C LYS A 146 -0.24 14.35 11.98
N GLU A 147 1.06 14.15 12.11
CA GLU A 147 2.05 15.07 11.56
C GLU A 147 2.08 15.00 10.03
N GLU A 148 1.99 13.80 9.45
CA GLU A 148 1.85 13.63 7.99
C GLU A 148 0.62 14.39 7.47
N LYS A 149 -0.51 14.28 8.17
CA LYS A 149 -1.73 15.02 7.81
C LYS A 149 -1.50 16.52 7.85
N ARG A 150 -0.87 17.06 8.93
CA ARG A 150 -0.55 18.49 9.03
C ARG A 150 0.36 18.96 7.90
N LEU A 151 1.41 18.17 7.59
CA LEU A 151 2.34 18.48 6.50
C LEU A 151 1.63 18.52 5.15
N ARG A 152 0.72 17.58 4.89
CA ARG A 152 -0.08 17.56 3.66
C ARG A 152 -1.02 18.77 3.57
N GLU A 153 -1.75 19.06 4.63
CA GLU A 153 -2.70 20.19 4.68
C GLU A 153 -2.02 21.54 4.54
N ASN A 154 -0.77 21.67 4.96
CA ASN A 154 0.03 22.88 4.83
C ASN A 154 0.60 23.08 3.41
N GLN A 155 0.51 22.09 2.50
CA GLN A 155 0.93 22.28 1.12
C GLN A 155 -0.14 23.02 0.31
N PRO A 156 0.26 23.86 -0.67
CA PRO A 156 -0.68 24.39 -1.64
C PRO A 156 -1.49 23.26 -2.29
N TYR A 157 -2.81 23.40 -2.30
CA TYR A 157 -3.75 22.40 -2.81
C TYR A 157 -3.71 21.02 -2.08
N GLY A 158 -3.12 20.94 -0.88
CA GLY A 158 -2.98 19.70 -0.10
C GLY A 158 -4.29 18.95 0.15
N ASN A 159 -5.41 19.68 0.23
CA ASN A 159 -6.74 19.12 0.46
C ASN A 159 -7.58 18.90 -0.82
N ILE A 160 -7.01 19.10 -2.02
CA ILE A 160 -7.79 19.07 -3.26
C ILE A 160 -8.49 17.71 -3.45
N PHE A 161 -7.81 16.60 -3.21
CA PHE A 161 -8.37 15.27 -3.37
C PHE A 161 -9.49 15.00 -2.36
N GLN A 162 -9.34 15.45 -1.11
CA GLN A 162 -10.37 15.37 -0.10
C GLN A 162 -11.63 16.12 -0.54
N VAL A 163 -11.49 17.39 -0.93
CA VAL A 163 -12.60 18.23 -1.37
C VAL A 163 -13.30 17.63 -2.59
N VAL A 164 -12.53 17.08 -3.53
CA VAL A 164 -13.08 16.40 -4.72
C VAL A 164 -13.88 15.17 -4.30
N SER A 165 -13.33 14.28 -3.48
CA SER A 165 -14.00 13.06 -3.02
C SER A 165 -15.29 13.36 -2.26
N GLU A 166 -15.27 14.30 -1.31
CA GLU A 166 -16.44 14.72 -0.54
C GLU A 166 -17.55 15.32 -1.40
N ASN A 167 -17.20 15.91 -2.55
CA ASN A 167 -18.18 16.49 -3.47
C ASN A 167 -18.70 15.48 -4.49
N LEU A 168 -17.89 14.53 -4.92
CA LEU A 168 -18.31 13.48 -5.85
C LEU A 168 -19.11 12.37 -5.16
N PHE A 169 -18.70 11.95 -3.98
CA PHE A 169 -19.27 10.79 -3.28
C PHE A 169 -20.06 11.25 -2.04
N LYS A 170 -21.36 11.50 -2.22
CA LYS A 170 -22.22 11.97 -1.10
C LYS A 170 -22.64 10.88 -0.13
N VAL A 171 -22.69 9.63 -0.57
CA VAL A 171 -23.17 8.48 0.21
C VAL A 171 -22.16 7.34 0.21
N HIS A 172 -21.42 7.16 -0.88
CA HIS A 172 -20.44 6.10 -1.02
C HIS A 172 -19.24 6.32 -0.07
N PRO A 173 -18.68 5.28 0.58
CA PRO A 173 -17.53 5.40 1.48
C PRO A 173 -16.27 6.02 0.89
N TYR A 174 -16.17 6.15 -0.43
CA TYR A 174 -15.08 6.90 -1.08
C TYR A 174 -15.05 8.39 -0.71
N ASN A 175 -16.05 8.91 0.00
CA ASN A 175 -15.96 10.22 0.60
C ASN A 175 -15.07 10.28 1.83
N ASN A 176 -14.72 9.13 2.44
CA ASN A 176 -13.75 9.06 3.53
C ASN A 176 -12.36 9.42 3.00
N PHE A 177 -11.69 10.33 3.69
CA PHE A 177 -10.33 10.67 3.33
C PHE A 177 -9.36 9.64 3.93
N ILE A 178 -8.48 9.07 3.11
CA ILE A 178 -7.64 7.91 3.44
C ILE A 178 -6.82 8.13 4.72
N ILE A 179 -6.27 9.34 4.93
CA ILE A 179 -5.51 9.66 6.15
C ILE A 179 -6.41 9.89 7.39
N GLY A 180 -7.72 9.99 7.18
CA GLY A 180 -8.70 10.15 8.25
C GLY A 180 -8.79 11.56 8.85
N SER A 181 -9.66 11.70 9.86
CA SER A 181 -9.81 12.91 10.63
C SER A 181 -8.85 12.94 11.84
N MET A 182 -8.49 14.16 12.30
CA MET A 182 -7.67 14.30 13.53
C MET A 182 -8.39 13.76 14.76
N GLU A 183 -9.71 13.86 14.80
CA GLU A 183 -10.54 13.37 15.88
C GLU A 183 -10.53 11.85 15.95
N ASP A 184 -10.78 11.18 14.81
CA ASP A 184 -10.80 9.72 14.70
C ASP A 184 -9.43 9.13 15.05
N LEU A 185 -8.35 9.68 14.47
CA LEU A 185 -6.98 9.27 14.76
C LEU A 185 -6.65 9.41 16.26
N SER A 186 -7.20 10.41 16.96
CA SER A 186 -6.92 10.62 18.37
C SER A 186 -7.75 9.70 19.28
N SER A 187 -8.92 9.26 18.82
CA SER A 187 -9.82 8.37 19.58
C SER A 187 -9.46 6.88 19.48
N ALA A 188 -8.52 6.53 18.61
CA ALA A 188 -8.14 5.15 18.33
C ALA A 188 -7.66 4.41 19.58
N SER A 189 -8.36 3.34 19.95
CA SER A 189 -7.99 2.45 21.06
C SER A 189 -7.29 1.19 20.57
N ILE A 190 -6.51 0.55 21.45
CA ILE A 190 -5.83 -0.72 21.12
C ILE A 190 -6.84 -1.82 20.78
N ASP A 191 -7.98 -1.86 21.45
CA ASP A 191 -9.01 -2.87 21.22
C ASP A 191 -9.58 -2.76 19.80
N TYR A 192 -9.76 -1.54 19.30
CA TYR A 192 -10.24 -1.33 17.95
C TYR A 192 -9.21 -1.77 16.90
N TYR A 193 -7.92 -1.55 17.14
CA TYR A 193 -6.88 -2.06 16.27
C TYR A 193 -6.85 -3.58 16.20
N LEU A 194 -7.02 -4.24 17.34
CA LEU A 194 -7.05 -5.70 17.40
C LEU A 194 -8.31 -6.27 16.72
N GLU A 195 -9.42 -5.54 16.72
CA GLU A 195 -10.64 -5.91 16.02
C GLU A 195 -10.50 -5.74 14.51
N PHE A 196 -9.93 -4.63 14.05
CA PHE A 196 -9.71 -4.35 12.63
C PHE A 196 -8.72 -5.32 11.97
N ASN A 197 -7.82 -5.92 12.73
CA ASN A 197 -6.82 -6.90 12.24
C ASN A 197 -7.36 -8.34 12.14
N LYS A 198 -8.62 -8.60 12.45
CA LYS A 198 -9.24 -9.94 12.33
C LYS A 198 -9.87 -10.17 10.97
#